data_32045e87ea31d1d3c1e21a04d0505e31
#
_entry.id   32045e87ea31d1d3c1e21a04d0505e31
#
_cell.length_a   1.000
_cell.length_b   1.000
_cell.length_c   1.000
_cell.angle_alpha   90.00
_cell.angle_beta   90.00
_cell.angle_gamma   90.00
#
_symmetry.space_group_name_H-M   'P 1'
#
loop_
_entity.id
_entity.type
_entity.pdbx_description
1 polymer ?
#
loop_
_entity_poly.entity_id
_entity_poly.type
_entity_poly.pdbx_seq_one_letter_code
_entity_poly.pdbx_strand_id
1 'polypeptide(L)'
;MKATRLTRRGFLQATGAASAIAALPLSGLSAEAIPPADAINLLFIMTDQQRFDALGRAGNTVLKTPHLDSLARDGAYFANAYSNCPICVPARAVILTGRTITSVGVTGNNKCGPTDGADVPTFDNVLAGNGYHTEYYGKWHTPFKYASTYKNPVRQTGRHSRGVAVPGQAAAYKAYVAKHVKPREPRKGELLDKGSGRPYKPDALDWRYGVDVAEFEQRLREARRAARRAGKDPKKVKLKGPNLTSQAGSYGCLDVPPAHTRTAFVAGEVIAALDRVKDKPFSLTCSFGPPHPPMVLPKPFYGMYPAKDIEAPASIDDPMTNSPYAARAAQAEMKRYRNADHARQMTSNYYGMVAEVDYWVGKVLARLKALGLDKRTLVIFTSDHGEMLGDHGLHSKMVLLEGSAHVPLLMRLPGVIDGGTVVAAPVAHVDLFATILDYLKMPAHACDGRSLRKLVKGACCEGPDYCVSEWGGGNGPTMMVRTRNWKYITSHNPRSRAVDALYDLQSDPHEMNNLIGKNPHKADHVKQARQMKARLVEWLTKTRSPRLAGVKGRKI
;
A
#
# COMPACT_ATOMS: atom_id res chain seq x y z
N MET A 1 27.94 -43.36 -41.68
CA MET A 1 28.70 -42.13 -41.39
C MET A 1 28.72 -41.98 -39.88
N LYS A 2 29.89 -42.07 -39.26
CA LYS A 2 30.06 -42.08 -37.79
C LYS A 2 30.07 -40.67 -37.25
N ALA A 3 29.24 -40.39 -36.27
CA ALA A 3 29.22 -39.10 -35.55
C ALA A 3 30.38 -39.08 -34.52
N THR A 4 31.28 -38.15 -34.66
CA THR A 4 32.43 -37.93 -33.77
C THR A 4 31.98 -37.02 -32.61
N ARG A 5 32.06 -37.56 -31.38
CA ARG A 5 31.85 -36.78 -30.16
C ARG A 5 33.04 -35.88 -29.88
N LEU A 6 32.82 -34.57 -29.81
CA LEU A 6 33.80 -33.60 -29.33
C LEU A 6 33.86 -33.65 -27.78
N THR A 7 35.05 -33.90 -27.25
CA THR A 7 35.31 -33.90 -25.83
C THR A 7 35.67 -32.50 -25.32
N ARG A 8 35.35 -32.23 -24.05
CA ARG A 8 35.54 -30.97 -23.31
C ARG A 8 36.99 -30.39 -23.38
N ARG A 9 37.95 -31.15 -23.82
CA ARG A 9 39.36 -30.76 -23.93
C ARG A 9 39.75 -30.08 -25.25
N GLY A 10 38.90 -30.17 -26.28
CA GLY A 10 39.16 -29.55 -27.61
C GLY A 10 38.67 -28.11 -27.71
N PHE A 11 37.92 -27.61 -26.72
CA PHE A 11 37.38 -26.24 -26.76
C PHE A 11 38.30 -25.20 -26.11
N LEU A 12 39.40 -25.60 -25.47
CA LEU A 12 40.30 -24.66 -24.76
C LEU A 12 41.60 -24.33 -25.52
N GLN A 13 41.75 -24.74 -26.76
CA GLN A 13 43.00 -24.48 -27.54
C GLN A 13 42.88 -23.59 -28.78
N ALA A 14 41.74 -22.93 -28.97
CA ALA A 14 41.53 -22.08 -30.17
C ALA A 14 41.03 -20.67 -29.85
N THR A 15 41.57 -19.99 -28.86
CA THR A 15 41.47 -18.52 -28.77
C THR A 15 42.63 -17.97 -27.92
N GLY A 16 43.80 -17.99 -28.52
CA GLY A 16 44.93 -17.20 -28.06
C GLY A 16 44.92 -15.84 -28.73
N ALA A 17 44.25 -14.86 -28.14
CA ALA A 17 44.50 -13.44 -28.37
C ALA A 17 44.33 -12.74 -27.01
N ALA A 18 45.46 -12.48 -26.38
CA ALA A 18 45.54 -11.75 -25.13
C ALA A 18 45.14 -10.29 -25.37
N SER A 19 43.95 -9.91 -24.90
CA SER A 19 43.65 -8.52 -24.58
C SER A 19 43.84 -8.36 -23.06
N ALA A 20 44.94 -7.71 -22.70
CA ALA A 20 45.20 -7.27 -21.33
C ALA A 20 44.14 -6.24 -20.91
N ILE A 21 43.09 -6.68 -20.28
CA ILE A 21 42.22 -5.78 -19.48
C ILE A 21 42.94 -5.57 -18.17
N ALA A 22 43.53 -4.38 -18.02
CA ALA A 22 44.08 -3.94 -16.73
C ALA A 22 42.99 -4.04 -15.66
N ALA A 23 43.18 -4.93 -14.71
CA ALA A 23 42.41 -4.97 -13.48
C ALA A 23 42.72 -3.69 -12.70
N LEU A 24 41.85 -2.70 -12.82
CA LEU A 24 41.84 -1.57 -11.90
C LEU A 24 41.51 -2.11 -10.49
N PRO A 25 42.27 -1.77 -9.47
CA PRO A 25 41.96 -2.20 -8.11
C PRO A 25 40.64 -1.55 -7.68
N LEU A 26 39.67 -2.38 -7.31
CA LEU A 26 38.44 -1.99 -6.61
C LEU A 26 38.79 -1.62 -5.14
N SER A 27 39.64 -0.62 -4.96
CA SER A 27 39.93 0.03 -3.69
C SER A 27 39.69 1.53 -3.83
N GLY A 28 38.46 1.87 -4.20
CA GLY A 28 37.90 3.19 -4.03
C GLY A 28 36.80 3.10 -2.99
N LEU A 29 37.18 3.13 -1.70
CA LEU A 29 36.30 3.67 -0.68
C LEU A 29 35.95 5.07 -1.16
N SER A 30 34.79 5.22 -1.80
CA SER A 30 34.25 6.53 -2.13
C SER A 30 34.16 7.30 -0.82
N ALA A 31 34.92 8.40 -0.71
CA ALA A 31 34.72 9.38 0.34
C ALA A 31 33.21 9.60 0.45
N GLU A 32 32.65 9.47 1.65
CA GLU A 32 31.22 9.75 1.88
C GLU A 32 30.95 11.12 1.25
N ALA A 33 30.13 11.16 0.21
CA ALA A 33 29.76 12.42 -0.42
C ALA A 33 29.06 13.24 0.66
N ILE A 34 29.66 14.37 1.05
CA ILE A 34 29.05 15.28 2.03
C ILE A 34 27.98 16.05 1.24
N PRO A 35 26.68 15.88 1.58
CA PRO A 35 25.64 16.64 0.90
C PRO A 35 25.84 18.14 1.11
N PRO A 36 25.44 18.98 0.13
CA PRO A 36 25.48 20.43 0.27
C PRO A 36 24.74 20.90 1.52
N ALA A 37 25.17 22.01 2.12
CA ALA A 37 24.53 22.61 3.30
C ALA A 37 23.04 22.98 3.04
N ASP A 38 22.66 23.19 1.77
CA ASP A 38 21.30 23.47 1.28
C ASP A 38 20.53 22.21 0.83
N ALA A 39 21.01 21.01 1.16
CA ALA A 39 20.39 19.76 0.77
C ALA A 39 18.91 19.67 1.23
N ILE A 40 18.05 19.24 0.32
CA ILE A 40 16.62 19.02 0.60
C ILE A 40 16.47 17.70 1.34
N ASN A 41 15.82 17.73 2.50
CA ASN A 41 15.49 16.54 3.27
C ASN A 41 14.27 15.82 2.69
N LEU A 42 14.09 14.53 3.04
CA LEU A 42 12.91 13.75 2.74
C LEU A 42 12.20 13.31 4.02
N LEU A 43 10.90 13.59 4.10
CA LEU A 43 9.97 12.97 5.03
C LEU A 43 8.92 12.20 4.22
N PHE A 44 9.08 10.88 4.13
CA PHE A 44 8.17 10.00 3.40
C PHE A 44 7.17 9.38 4.37
N ILE A 45 5.90 9.72 4.24
CA ILE A 45 4.81 9.24 5.11
C ILE A 45 3.94 8.28 4.30
N MET A 46 3.72 7.08 4.81
CA MET A 46 2.93 6.07 4.14
C MET A 46 1.97 5.39 5.10
N THR A 47 0.73 5.18 4.66
CA THR A 47 -0.26 4.34 5.33
C THR A 47 -0.36 2.98 4.64
N ASP A 48 -1.01 2.02 5.30
CA ASP A 48 -1.37 0.75 4.73
C ASP A 48 -2.87 0.69 4.49
N GLN A 49 -3.26 0.50 3.23
CA GLN A 49 -4.65 0.25 2.85
C GLN A 49 -5.56 1.49 2.93
N GLN A 50 -5.02 2.72 2.79
CA GLN A 50 -5.85 3.92 2.75
C GLN A 50 -6.35 4.20 1.33
N ARG A 51 -7.68 4.35 1.20
CA ARG A 51 -8.37 4.72 -0.03
C ARG A 51 -8.05 6.16 -0.44
N PHE A 52 -8.10 6.43 -1.74
CA PHE A 52 -7.93 7.77 -2.31
C PHE A 52 -8.97 8.78 -1.79
N ASP A 53 -10.22 8.34 -1.58
CA ASP A 53 -11.36 9.14 -1.13
C ASP A 53 -11.47 9.24 0.40
N ALA A 54 -10.58 8.61 1.14
CA ALA A 54 -10.45 8.79 2.58
C ALA A 54 -9.58 10.01 2.94
N LEU A 55 -9.90 11.15 2.34
CA LEU A 55 -9.31 12.47 2.54
C LEU A 55 -10.37 13.56 2.37
N GLY A 56 -10.35 14.62 3.20
CA GLY A 56 -11.19 15.79 3.02
C GLY A 56 -10.94 16.47 1.66
N ARG A 57 -9.67 16.61 1.26
CA ARG A 57 -9.28 17.18 -0.05
C ARG A 57 -9.83 16.41 -1.25
N ALA A 58 -10.09 15.12 -1.11
CA ALA A 58 -10.70 14.30 -2.17
C ALA A 58 -12.24 14.41 -2.24
N GLY A 59 -12.84 15.29 -1.43
CA GLY A 59 -14.29 15.52 -1.41
C GLY A 59 -15.04 14.73 -0.33
N ASN A 60 -14.36 14.06 0.60
CA ASN A 60 -15.02 13.38 1.70
C ASN A 60 -15.67 14.40 2.66
N THR A 61 -16.99 14.39 2.73
CA THR A 61 -17.74 15.36 3.56
C THR A 61 -17.87 14.93 5.02
N VAL A 62 -17.74 13.65 5.31
CA VAL A 62 -17.86 13.06 6.65
C VAL A 62 -16.52 13.05 7.37
N LEU A 63 -15.53 12.35 6.78
CA LEU A 63 -14.18 12.24 7.33
C LEU A 63 -13.44 13.58 7.25
N LYS A 64 -12.80 13.96 8.35
CA LYS A 64 -11.97 15.18 8.44
C LYS A 64 -10.51 14.80 8.59
N THR A 65 -9.66 15.32 7.69
CA THR A 65 -8.22 15.08 7.66
C THR A 65 -7.44 16.40 7.57
N PRO A 66 -7.59 17.30 8.57
CA PRO A 66 -7.09 18.67 8.45
C PRO A 66 -5.58 18.78 8.23
N HIS A 67 -4.80 17.84 8.74
CA HIS A 67 -3.34 17.85 8.59
C HIS A 67 -2.90 17.32 7.22
N LEU A 68 -3.52 16.27 6.71
CA LEU A 68 -3.31 15.77 5.34
C LEU A 68 -3.82 16.79 4.33
N ASP A 69 -4.99 17.39 4.57
CA ASP A 69 -5.53 18.44 3.71
C ASP A 69 -4.62 19.68 3.67
N SER A 70 -3.89 19.95 4.77
CA SER A 70 -2.89 21.03 4.77
C SER A 70 -1.72 20.74 3.85
N LEU A 71 -1.29 19.49 3.70
CA LEU A 71 -0.27 19.11 2.72
C LEU A 71 -0.73 19.39 1.28
N ALA A 72 -1.99 19.13 0.98
CA ALA A 72 -2.58 19.43 -0.32
C ALA A 72 -2.75 20.94 -0.57
N ARG A 73 -3.17 21.68 0.47
CA ARG A 73 -3.33 23.13 0.40
C ARG A 73 -2.00 23.85 0.21
N ASP A 74 -0.96 23.41 0.91
CA ASP A 74 0.35 24.04 0.94
C ASP A 74 1.34 23.38 -0.06
N GLY A 75 0.85 22.51 -0.95
CA GLY A 75 1.62 21.77 -1.93
C GLY A 75 0.76 21.22 -3.07
N ALA A 76 1.03 20.01 -3.53
CA ALA A 76 0.35 19.35 -4.64
C ALA A 76 -0.49 18.14 -4.19
N TYR A 77 -1.70 18.05 -4.73
CA TYR A 77 -2.62 16.92 -4.68
C TYR A 77 -2.68 16.22 -6.04
N PHE A 78 -2.42 14.93 -6.06
CA PHE A 78 -2.53 14.10 -7.27
C PHE A 78 -3.88 13.41 -7.28
N ALA A 79 -4.78 13.89 -8.14
CA ALA A 79 -6.15 13.41 -8.18
C ALA A 79 -6.30 12.00 -8.75
N ASN A 80 -5.29 11.49 -9.46
CA ASN A 80 -5.30 10.18 -10.13
C ASN A 80 -3.99 9.44 -9.87
N ALA A 81 -3.72 9.08 -8.61
CA ALA A 81 -2.53 8.33 -8.22
C ALA A 81 -2.87 6.86 -7.94
N TYR A 82 -2.08 5.94 -8.49
CA TYR A 82 -2.40 4.50 -8.44
C TYR A 82 -1.27 3.67 -7.84
N SER A 83 -1.65 2.66 -7.09
CA SER A 83 -0.75 1.56 -6.72
C SER A 83 -0.47 0.70 -7.95
N ASN A 84 0.79 0.46 -8.29
CA ASN A 84 1.12 -0.43 -9.40
C ASN A 84 0.76 -1.89 -9.13
N CYS A 85 0.58 -2.26 -7.86
CA CYS A 85 0.07 -3.58 -7.49
C CYS A 85 -0.67 -3.47 -6.15
N PRO A 86 -2.00 -3.56 -6.12
CA PRO A 86 -2.79 -3.28 -4.92
C PRO A 86 -2.70 -4.42 -3.88
N ILE A 87 -1.50 -4.68 -3.39
CA ILE A 87 -1.18 -5.53 -2.23
C ILE A 87 0.18 -5.12 -1.64
N CYS A 88 0.29 -5.22 -0.33
CA CYS A 88 1.35 -4.59 0.48
C CYS A 88 2.79 -4.82 -0.02
N VAL A 89 3.28 -6.10 -0.09
CA VAL A 89 4.70 -6.37 -0.40
C VAL A 89 5.09 -5.89 -1.80
N PRO A 90 4.36 -6.21 -2.87
CA PRO A 90 4.66 -5.70 -4.20
C PRO A 90 4.56 -4.17 -4.30
N ALA A 91 3.50 -3.56 -3.75
CA ALA A 91 3.34 -2.10 -3.79
C ALA A 91 4.53 -1.38 -3.15
N ARG A 92 4.96 -1.84 -1.97
CA ARG A 92 6.11 -1.27 -1.25
C ARG A 92 7.42 -1.49 -2.00
N ALA A 93 7.59 -2.65 -2.64
CA ALA A 93 8.73 -2.91 -3.50
C ALA A 93 8.81 -1.92 -4.67
N VAL A 94 7.68 -1.66 -5.33
CA VAL A 94 7.58 -0.67 -6.42
C VAL A 94 7.91 0.74 -5.92
N ILE A 95 7.32 1.18 -4.81
CA ILE A 95 7.59 2.50 -4.20
C ILE A 95 9.09 2.69 -3.94
N LEU A 96 9.73 1.70 -3.33
CA LEU A 96 11.13 1.79 -2.93
C LEU A 96 12.10 1.80 -4.10
N THR A 97 11.79 1.10 -5.19
CA THR A 97 12.75 0.82 -6.29
C THR A 97 12.43 1.53 -7.60
N GLY A 98 11.21 2.06 -7.76
CA GLY A 98 10.75 2.59 -9.05
C GLY A 98 10.66 1.54 -10.16
N ARG A 99 10.59 0.26 -9.82
CA ARG A 99 10.52 -0.85 -10.76
C ARG A 99 9.20 -1.59 -10.70
N THR A 100 8.73 -2.13 -11.82
CA THR A 100 7.51 -2.94 -11.86
C THR A 100 7.65 -4.23 -11.06
N ILE A 101 6.53 -4.83 -10.66
CA ILE A 101 6.53 -6.09 -9.90
C ILE A 101 7.20 -7.24 -10.65
N THR A 102 7.14 -7.21 -11.97
CA THR A 102 7.79 -8.21 -12.83
C THR A 102 9.29 -7.97 -12.97
N SER A 103 9.72 -6.70 -12.99
CA SER A 103 11.15 -6.32 -13.04
C SER A 103 11.87 -6.68 -11.74
N VAL A 104 11.21 -6.52 -10.58
CA VAL A 104 11.82 -6.89 -9.27
C VAL A 104 11.52 -8.32 -8.84
N GLY A 105 10.71 -9.08 -9.60
CA GLY A 105 10.34 -10.45 -9.24
C GLY A 105 9.43 -10.57 -8.02
N VAL A 106 8.77 -9.49 -7.57
CA VAL A 106 7.93 -9.41 -6.37
C VAL A 106 6.47 -9.33 -6.78
N THR A 107 5.83 -10.48 -6.98
CA THR A 107 4.48 -10.56 -7.58
C THR A 107 3.36 -10.86 -6.58
N GLY A 108 3.67 -10.98 -5.29
CA GLY A 108 2.69 -11.23 -4.23
C GLY A 108 3.35 -11.23 -2.85
N ASN A 109 2.56 -11.21 -1.78
CA ASN A 109 3.09 -11.17 -0.41
C ASN A 109 3.98 -12.36 -0.04
N ASN A 110 3.80 -13.50 -0.71
CA ASN A 110 4.58 -14.73 -0.50
C ASN A 110 5.33 -15.17 -1.77
N LYS A 111 5.36 -14.32 -2.80
CA LYS A 111 6.00 -14.60 -4.09
C LYS A 111 7.05 -13.54 -4.34
N CYS A 112 8.12 -13.65 -3.61
CA CYS A 112 9.31 -12.86 -3.79
C CYS A 112 10.31 -13.75 -4.52
N GLY A 113 10.72 -13.35 -5.71
CA GLY A 113 11.83 -14.00 -6.42
C GLY A 113 13.12 -13.93 -5.58
N PRO A 114 14.21 -14.46 -6.07
CA PRO A 114 15.52 -14.47 -5.39
C PRO A 114 16.16 -13.08 -5.37
N THR A 115 15.38 -12.08 -5.00
CA THR A 115 15.86 -10.70 -4.84
C THR A 115 16.52 -10.59 -3.49
N ASP A 116 17.79 -10.95 -3.43
CA ASP A 116 18.63 -10.57 -2.28
C ASP A 116 18.77 -9.05 -2.14
N GLY A 117 18.11 -8.28 -3.00
CA GLY A 117 18.06 -6.83 -2.96
C GLY A 117 19.39 -6.16 -3.32
N ALA A 118 20.44 -6.94 -3.55
CA ALA A 118 21.77 -6.42 -3.81
C ALA A 118 21.84 -5.63 -5.14
N ASP A 119 21.06 -6.05 -6.15
CA ASP A 119 21.15 -5.50 -7.50
C ASP A 119 20.09 -4.44 -7.83
N VAL A 120 19.14 -4.19 -6.93
CA VAL A 120 18.05 -3.23 -7.13
C VAL A 120 18.03 -2.23 -5.96
N PRO A 121 18.67 -1.06 -6.12
CA PRO A 121 18.73 -0.09 -5.04
C PRO A 121 17.35 0.48 -4.73
N THR A 122 17.05 0.64 -3.44
CA THR A 122 15.94 1.46 -2.97
C THR A 122 16.34 2.94 -2.97
N PHE A 123 15.37 3.85 -2.98
CA PHE A 123 15.71 5.28 -2.88
C PHE A 123 16.51 5.59 -1.60
N ASP A 124 16.23 4.90 -0.50
CA ASP A 124 16.99 5.07 0.73
C ASP A 124 18.45 4.64 0.60
N ASN A 125 18.72 3.55 -0.17
CA ASN A 125 20.09 3.12 -0.45
C ASN A 125 20.85 4.18 -1.26
N VAL A 126 20.18 4.76 -2.26
CA VAL A 126 20.78 5.83 -3.07
C VAL A 126 21.07 7.05 -2.21
N LEU A 127 20.12 7.47 -1.37
CA LEU A 127 20.28 8.62 -0.49
C LEU A 127 21.40 8.38 0.53
N ALA A 128 21.45 7.21 1.16
CA ALA A 128 22.50 6.86 2.11
C ALA A 128 23.90 6.84 1.45
N GLY A 129 24.01 6.32 0.24
CA GLY A 129 25.25 6.35 -0.55
C GLY A 129 25.69 7.77 -0.95
N ASN A 130 24.79 8.75 -0.87
CA ASN A 130 25.06 10.17 -1.12
C ASN A 130 25.06 11.02 0.17
N GLY A 131 25.37 10.41 1.33
CA GLY A 131 25.62 11.09 2.58
C GLY A 131 24.38 11.47 3.39
N TYR A 132 23.17 11.05 2.98
CA TYR A 132 21.96 11.26 3.78
C TYR A 132 21.92 10.31 4.97
N HIS A 133 21.51 10.83 6.12
CA HIS A 133 21.11 9.99 7.24
C HIS A 133 19.73 9.41 6.97
N THR A 134 19.61 8.08 6.93
CA THR A 134 18.35 7.41 6.56
C THR A 134 17.83 6.59 7.72
N GLU A 135 16.52 6.75 8.06
CA GLU A 135 15.84 5.96 9.07
C GLU A 135 14.42 5.60 8.61
N TYR A 136 13.94 4.40 8.97
CA TYR A 136 12.61 3.89 8.62
C TYR A 136 11.87 3.45 9.89
N TYR A 137 10.65 3.89 10.06
CA TYR A 137 9.80 3.60 11.21
C TYR A 137 8.45 3.01 10.80
N GLY A 138 8.02 1.98 11.49
CA GLY A 138 6.74 1.33 11.27
C GLY A 138 6.79 0.10 10.37
N LYS A 139 5.79 -0.07 9.50
CA LYS A 139 5.62 -1.28 8.69
C LYS A 139 6.59 -1.31 7.50
N TRP A 140 7.57 -2.22 7.52
CA TRP A 140 8.48 -2.47 6.39
C TRP A 140 7.84 -3.34 5.31
N HIS A 141 7.54 -4.56 5.61
CA HIS A 141 6.82 -5.54 4.79
C HIS A 141 7.26 -5.57 3.31
N THR A 142 8.56 -5.67 3.09
CA THR A 142 9.17 -5.86 1.78
C THR A 142 10.13 -7.05 1.80
N PRO A 143 10.48 -7.66 0.65
CA PRO A 143 11.45 -8.74 0.61
C PRO A 143 12.90 -8.24 0.70
N PHE A 144 13.13 -6.95 0.51
CA PHE A 144 14.48 -6.40 0.50
C PHE A 144 15.12 -6.48 1.89
N LYS A 145 16.40 -6.85 1.90
CA LYS A 145 17.21 -6.68 3.09
C LYS A 145 17.33 -5.18 3.37
N TYR A 146 17.21 -4.85 4.62
CA TYR A 146 17.47 -3.51 5.07
C TYR A 146 18.93 -3.17 4.75
N ALA A 147 19.20 -2.04 4.10
CA ALA A 147 20.56 -1.61 3.87
C ALA A 147 21.29 -1.45 5.20
N SER A 148 22.51 -1.93 5.27
CA SER A 148 23.40 -1.78 6.44
C SER A 148 23.71 -0.32 6.79
N THR A 149 23.29 0.61 5.94
CA THR A 149 23.44 2.06 6.06
C THR A 149 22.43 2.72 7.00
N TYR A 150 21.36 2.06 7.37
CA TYR A 150 20.51 2.56 8.44
C TYR A 150 21.25 2.40 9.77
N LYS A 151 21.80 3.47 10.29
CA LYS A 151 22.57 3.50 11.56
C LYS A 151 21.74 3.10 12.79
N ASN A 152 20.44 2.97 12.63
CA ASN A 152 19.56 2.33 13.61
C ASN A 152 18.95 1.09 12.95
N PRO A 153 19.57 -0.10 13.13
CA PRO A 153 19.15 -1.30 12.43
C PRO A 153 17.80 -1.74 12.98
N VAL A 154 16.81 -1.39 12.24
CA VAL A 154 15.55 -2.03 12.35
C VAL A 154 15.70 -3.38 11.63
N ARG A 155 16.29 -4.35 12.33
CA ARG A 155 16.63 -5.66 11.78
C ARG A 155 15.41 -6.40 11.28
N GLN A 156 15.44 -6.83 10.02
CA GLN A 156 14.63 -7.95 9.56
C GLN A 156 15.12 -9.24 10.23
N THR A 157 14.22 -9.96 10.87
CA THR A 157 14.39 -11.37 11.14
C THR A 157 13.54 -12.16 10.17
N GLY A 158 14.16 -13.12 9.55
CA GLY A 158 13.72 -13.88 8.41
C GLY A 158 12.33 -14.53 8.46
N ARG A 159 11.92 -14.88 7.29
CA ARG A 159 10.68 -15.46 6.78
C ARG A 159 9.56 -14.42 6.56
N HIS A 160 9.11 -14.40 5.33
CA HIS A 160 7.94 -13.78 4.74
C HIS A 160 6.69 -13.87 5.63
N SER A 161 6.70 -13.29 6.80
CA SER A 161 5.64 -13.48 7.73
C SER A 161 4.91 -12.17 7.96
N ARG A 162 3.71 -12.14 7.38
CA ARG A 162 2.52 -11.61 8.04
C ARG A 162 2.82 -10.45 9.01
N GLY A 163 2.84 -9.24 8.49
CA GLY A 163 2.66 -8.03 9.29
C GLY A 163 3.73 -7.74 10.33
N VAL A 164 4.99 -8.03 10.05
CA VAL A 164 6.04 -7.78 11.03
C VAL A 164 6.46 -6.32 10.98
N ALA A 165 6.26 -5.65 12.11
CA ALA A 165 7.05 -4.51 12.47
C ALA A 165 8.52 -4.87 12.39
N VAL A 166 9.26 -3.88 12.11
CA VAL A 166 10.70 -3.87 12.21
C VAL A 166 11.15 -4.50 13.55
N PRO A 167 11.99 -5.54 13.60
CA PRO A 167 12.23 -6.33 14.80
C PRO A 167 12.62 -5.55 16.04
N GLY A 168 13.48 -4.55 15.91
CA GLY A 168 13.85 -3.71 17.05
C GLY A 168 12.67 -2.88 17.58
N GLN A 169 11.78 -2.42 16.70
CA GLN A 169 10.59 -1.65 17.09
C GLN A 169 9.53 -2.50 17.77
N ALA A 170 9.40 -3.78 17.44
CA ALA A 170 8.49 -4.67 18.14
C ALA A 170 8.87 -4.82 19.61
N ALA A 171 10.15 -5.03 19.88
CA ALA A 171 10.67 -5.11 21.24
C ALA A 171 10.59 -3.76 21.95
N ALA A 172 10.93 -2.66 21.27
CA ALA A 172 10.83 -1.31 21.81
C ALA A 172 9.38 -0.93 22.12
N TYR A 173 8.44 -1.22 21.21
CA TYR A 173 7.02 -1.00 21.48
C TYR A 173 6.51 -1.84 22.64
N LYS A 174 6.92 -3.10 22.72
CA LYS A 174 6.58 -3.98 23.85
C LYS A 174 7.08 -3.42 25.18
N ALA A 175 8.34 -2.95 25.22
CA ALA A 175 8.91 -2.32 26.40
C ALA A 175 8.20 -1.01 26.74
N TYR A 176 7.88 -0.19 25.74
CA TYR A 176 7.12 1.04 25.89
C TYR A 176 5.74 0.79 26.52
N VAL A 177 4.98 -0.17 25.98
CA VAL A 177 3.66 -0.53 26.51
C VAL A 177 3.77 -1.07 27.93
N ALA A 178 4.74 -1.95 28.21
CA ALA A 178 4.94 -2.49 29.56
C ALA A 178 5.24 -1.38 30.59
N LYS A 179 5.89 -0.30 30.17
CA LYS A 179 6.17 0.86 31.01
C LYS A 179 4.96 1.77 31.23
N HIS A 180 4.14 1.97 30.21
CA HIS A 180 3.10 3.02 30.22
C HIS A 180 1.67 2.50 30.38
N VAL A 181 1.40 1.23 30.07
CA VAL A 181 0.09 0.63 30.18
C VAL A 181 0.07 -0.34 31.35
N LYS A 182 -0.57 0.06 32.46
CA LYS A 182 -0.70 -0.80 33.65
C LYS A 182 -1.56 -2.02 33.34
N PRO A 183 -1.16 -3.22 33.80
CA PRO A 183 -2.05 -4.37 33.80
C PRO A 183 -3.32 -4.05 34.61
N ARG A 184 -4.45 -4.44 34.10
CA ARG A 184 -5.74 -4.33 34.80
C ARG A 184 -6.45 -5.68 34.81
N GLU A 185 -7.36 -5.83 35.72
CA GLU A 185 -8.21 -7.02 35.75
C GLU A 185 -9.17 -7.08 34.54
N PRO A 186 -9.49 -8.28 34.08
CA PRO A 186 -10.45 -8.47 32.99
C PRO A 186 -11.83 -7.90 33.38
N ARG A 187 -12.46 -7.21 32.42
CA ARG A 187 -13.86 -6.83 32.55
C ARG A 187 -14.76 -8.01 32.19
N LYS A 188 -15.95 -8.06 32.78
CA LYS A 188 -16.96 -9.08 32.45
C LYS A 188 -17.25 -9.04 30.94
N GLY A 189 -17.05 -10.16 30.24
CA GLY A 189 -17.25 -10.27 28.81
C GLY A 189 -16.05 -9.89 27.95
N GLU A 190 -14.91 -9.54 28.52
CA GLU A 190 -13.69 -9.21 27.77
C GLU A 190 -13.01 -10.47 27.21
N LEU A 191 -12.40 -10.34 26.02
CA LEU A 191 -11.59 -11.40 25.44
C LEU A 191 -10.32 -11.62 26.26
N LEU A 192 -10.14 -12.86 26.66
CA LEU A 192 -8.97 -13.28 27.40
C LEU A 192 -8.05 -14.12 26.50
N ASP A 193 -6.75 -13.95 26.68
CA ASP A 193 -5.76 -14.84 26.10
C ASP A 193 -5.96 -16.26 26.61
N LYS A 194 -6.04 -17.21 25.72
CA LYS A 194 -6.34 -18.62 26.05
C LYS A 194 -5.26 -19.30 26.89
N GLY A 195 -4.03 -18.79 26.85
CA GLY A 195 -2.90 -19.36 27.55
C GLY A 195 -2.70 -18.75 28.95
N SER A 196 -2.99 -17.47 29.14
CA SER A 196 -2.75 -16.75 30.38
C SER A 196 -4.02 -16.47 31.19
N GLY A 197 -5.22 -16.58 30.60
CA GLY A 197 -6.49 -16.19 31.22
C GLY A 197 -6.61 -14.69 31.51
N ARG A 198 -5.70 -13.88 31.01
CA ARG A 198 -5.66 -12.42 31.21
C ARG A 198 -6.16 -11.68 29.97
N PRO A 199 -6.58 -10.41 30.11
CA PRO A 199 -6.87 -9.58 28.96
C PRO A 199 -5.70 -9.61 27.96
N TYR A 200 -6.02 -9.62 26.68
CA TYR A 200 -4.97 -9.48 25.69
C TYR A 200 -4.18 -8.22 25.97
N LYS A 201 -2.86 -8.35 26.09
CA LYS A 201 -2.00 -7.22 26.40
C LYS A 201 -1.85 -6.30 25.19
N PRO A 202 -1.84 -4.97 25.37
CA PRO A 202 -1.60 -4.02 24.29
C PRO A 202 -0.22 -4.16 23.63
N ASP A 203 0.73 -4.84 24.27
CA ASP A 203 2.05 -5.13 23.75
C ASP A 203 2.09 -6.27 22.73
N ALA A 204 1.06 -7.09 22.70
CA ALA A 204 0.96 -7.99 21.59
C ALA A 204 0.76 -7.12 20.36
N LEU A 205 1.71 -7.11 19.47
CA LEU A 205 1.58 -6.69 18.08
C LEU A 205 0.47 -7.49 17.39
N ASP A 206 -0.23 -8.21 18.19
CA ASP A 206 -1.30 -9.10 17.94
C ASP A 206 -2.58 -8.28 18.05
N TRP A 207 -3.15 -8.00 16.97
CA TRP A 207 -4.33 -7.27 16.58
C TRP A 207 -5.65 -7.80 17.19
N ARG A 208 -5.56 -8.49 18.31
CA ARG A 208 -6.63 -9.23 18.95
C ARG A 208 -7.39 -8.42 20.01
N TYR A 209 -7.24 -7.08 19.97
CA TYR A 209 -7.90 -6.16 20.89
C TYR A 209 -9.18 -5.59 20.30
N GLY A 210 -10.25 -5.62 21.10
CA GLY A 210 -11.42 -4.81 20.86
C GLY A 210 -12.51 -5.45 20.00
N VAL A 211 -12.63 -6.77 20.03
CA VAL A 211 -13.91 -7.37 19.63
C VAL A 211 -14.91 -7.10 20.73
N ASP A 212 -16.09 -6.61 20.38
CA ASP A 212 -17.19 -6.56 21.31
C ASP A 212 -17.60 -7.99 21.67
N VAL A 213 -17.05 -8.48 22.78
CA VAL A 213 -17.29 -9.83 23.28
C VAL A 213 -18.74 -9.97 23.72
N ALA A 214 -19.40 -8.88 24.11
CA ALA A 214 -20.80 -8.90 24.48
C ALA A 214 -21.68 -9.31 23.28
N GLU A 215 -21.41 -8.78 22.11
CA GLU A 215 -22.12 -9.18 20.88
C GLU A 215 -21.85 -10.65 20.53
N PHE A 216 -20.58 -11.08 20.61
CA PHE A 216 -20.24 -12.48 20.34
C PHE A 216 -20.89 -13.44 21.34
N GLU A 217 -20.84 -13.12 22.62
CA GLU A 217 -21.49 -13.93 23.64
C GLU A 217 -23.02 -13.93 23.50
N GLN A 218 -23.62 -12.81 23.10
CA GLN A 218 -25.04 -12.74 22.81
C GLN A 218 -25.40 -13.69 21.67
N ARG A 219 -24.69 -13.61 20.54
CA ARG A 219 -24.87 -14.51 19.40
C ARG A 219 -24.63 -15.97 19.77
N LEU A 220 -23.64 -16.26 20.62
CA LEU A 220 -23.38 -17.62 21.11
C LEU A 220 -24.53 -18.11 22.02
N ARG A 221 -25.06 -17.24 22.89
CA ARG A 221 -26.24 -17.55 23.71
C ARG A 221 -27.47 -17.82 22.85
N GLU A 222 -27.73 -17.01 21.85
CA GLU A 222 -28.84 -17.19 20.90
C GLU A 222 -28.70 -18.49 20.09
N ALA A 223 -27.52 -18.79 19.56
CA ALA A 223 -27.26 -20.03 18.84
C ALA A 223 -27.39 -21.28 19.74
N ARG A 224 -26.97 -21.20 21.02
CA ARG A 224 -27.16 -22.27 21.98
C ARG A 224 -28.63 -22.45 22.38
N ARG A 225 -29.40 -21.37 22.46
CA ARG A 225 -30.86 -21.44 22.67
C ARG A 225 -31.58 -22.08 21.48
N ALA A 226 -31.17 -21.68 20.24
CA ALA A 226 -31.71 -22.28 19.01
C ALA A 226 -31.38 -23.78 18.91
N ALA A 227 -30.16 -24.19 19.26
CA ALA A 227 -29.77 -25.59 19.31
C ALA A 227 -30.60 -26.40 20.32
N ARG A 228 -30.84 -25.85 21.53
CA ARG A 228 -31.74 -26.49 22.52
C ARG A 228 -33.17 -26.68 22.00
N ARG A 229 -33.72 -25.65 21.33
CA ARG A 229 -35.08 -25.74 20.72
C ARG A 229 -35.15 -26.79 19.63
N ALA A 230 -34.05 -27.01 18.91
CA ALA A 230 -33.90 -28.00 17.84
C ALA A 230 -33.48 -29.40 18.34
N GLY A 231 -33.50 -29.66 19.67
CA GLY A 231 -33.09 -30.95 20.26
C GLY A 231 -31.60 -31.27 20.13
N LYS A 232 -30.75 -30.29 19.77
CA LYS A 232 -29.31 -30.44 19.63
C LYS A 232 -28.57 -30.06 20.91
N ASP A 233 -27.44 -30.72 21.16
CA ASP A 233 -26.58 -30.40 22.31
C ASP A 233 -26.01 -28.97 22.20
N PRO A 234 -26.39 -28.04 23.09
CA PRO A 234 -25.92 -26.66 23.06
C PRO A 234 -24.42 -26.53 23.35
N LYS A 235 -23.81 -27.54 23.99
CA LYS A 235 -22.35 -27.56 24.24
C LYS A 235 -21.55 -27.80 22.96
N LYS A 236 -22.17 -28.44 21.96
CA LYS A 236 -21.55 -28.67 20.65
C LYS A 236 -21.70 -27.50 19.69
N VAL A 237 -22.44 -26.46 20.04
CA VAL A 237 -22.54 -25.23 19.25
C VAL A 237 -21.21 -24.51 19.29
N LYS A 238 -20.49 -24.63 18.20
CA LYS A 238 -19.31 -23.81 17.91
C LYS A 238 -19.75 -22.69 16.97
N LEU A 239 -20.05 -21.52 17.49
CA LEU A 239 -19.87 -20.34 16.66
C LEU A 239 -18.36 -20.20 16.45
N LYS A 240 -17.94 -20.05 15.21
CA LYS A 240 -16.66 -19.41 14.98
C LYS A 240 -16.74 -18.09 15.71
N GLY A 241 -15.97 -17.94 16.75
CA GLY A 241 -15.74 -16.65 17.39
C GLY A 241 -15.38 -15.66 16.29
N PRO A 242 -15.47 -14.37 16.51
CA PRO A 242 -14.94 -13.43 15.56
C PRO A 242 -13.56 -13.98 15.19
N ASN A 243 -13.40 -14.36 13.92
CA ASN A 243 -12.16 -14.95 13.47
C ASN A 243 -11.16 -13.79 13.43
N LEU A 244 -10.58 -13.52 14.58
CA LEU A 244 -9.59 -12.47 14.80
C LEU A 244 -8.34 -12.73 13.95
N THR A 245 -8.24 -13.92 13.36
CA THR A 245 -7.21 -14.27 12.37
C THR A 245 -7.64 -13.92 10.93
N SER A 246 -8.94 -13.80 10.62
CA SER A 246 -9.39 -13.21 9.37
C SER A 246 -9.51 -11.70 9.59
N GLN A 247 -8.56 -10.98 9.08
CA GLN A 247 -8.37 -9.54 9.20
C GLN A 247 -9.54 -8.71 8.66
N ALA A 248 -10.39 -9.34 7.90
CA ALA A 248 -11.51 -8.72 7.24
C ALA A 248 -12.72 -8.63 8.16
N GLY A 249 -13.18 -7.41 8.43
CA GLY A 249 -14.40 -7.13 9.19
C GLY A 249 -14.28 -7.27 10.70
N SER A 250 -13.07 -7.24 11.27
CA SER A 250 -12.88 -7.07 12.72
C SER A 250 -12.74 -5.58 13.03
N TYR A 251 -13.62 -5.06 13.85
CA TYR A 251 -13.60 -3.67 14.32
C TYR A 251 -13.94 -3.60 15.81
N GLY A 252 -13.52 -2.54 16.48
CA GLY A 252 -13.81 -2.37 17.89
C GLY A 252 -13.04 -1.24 18.59
N CYS A 253 -13.38 -1.01 19.84
CA CYS A 253 -12.70 -0.04 20.69
C CYS A 253 -11.45 -0.65 21.34
N LEU A 254 -10.33 0.03 21.19
CA LEU A 254 -9.09 -0.30 21.87
C LEU A 254 -9.04 0.42 23.21
N ASP A 255 -8.94 -0.33 24.31
CA ASP A 255 -8.92 0.24 25.67
C ASP A 255 -7.51 0.66 26.10
N VAL A 256 -6.94 1.56 25.33
CA VAL A 256 -5.66 2.22 25.64
C VAL A 256 -5.76 3.71 25.34
N PRO A 257 -5.01 4.57 26.04
CA PRO A 257 -4.90 5.97 25.67
C PRO A 257 -4.36 6.13 24.24
N PRO A 258 -4.83 7.12 23.45
CA PRO A 258 -4.33 7.37 22.08
C PRO A 258 -2.81 7.51 21.99
N ALA A 259 -2.18 8.08 23.03
CA ALA A 259 -0.73 8.24 23.10
C ALA A 259 0.04 6.90 23.20
N HIS A 260 -0.65 5.79 23.46
CA HIS A 260 -0.02 4.48 23.65
C HIS A 260 -0.37 3.49 22.54
N THR A 261 -1.01 3.95 21.46
CA THR A 261 -1.22 3.14 20.26
C THR A 261 0.08 2.94 19.50
N ARG A 262 0.08 1.95 18.63
CA ARG A 262 1.22 1.75 17.72
C ARG A 262 1.39 2.92 16.75
N THR A 263 0.31 3.55 16.33
CA THR A 263 0.32 4.76 15.49
C THR A 263 1.07 5.88 16.20
N ALA A 264 0.71 6.13 17.47
CA ALA A 264 1.40 7.09 18.34
C ALA A 264 2.88 6.79 18.52
N PHE A 265 3.21 5.52 18.76
CA PHE A 265 4.60 5.08 18.94
C PHE A 265 5.45 5.35 17.69
N VAL A 266 4.95 4.97 16.48
CA VAL A 266 5.66 5.22 15.23
C VAL A 266 5.88 6.71 15.00
N ALA A 267 4.87 7.53 15.22
CA ALA A 267 4.98 8.98 15.10
C ALA A 267 5.98 9.56 16.13
N GLY A 268 5.94 9.08 17.37
CA GLY A 268 6.86 9.47 18.44
C GLY A 268 8.33 9.17 18.11
N GLU A 269 8.60 8.00 17.52
CA GLU A 269 9.94 7.63 17.06
C GLU A 269 10.43 8.55 15.93
N VAL A 270 9.55 8.91 14.98
CA VAL A 270 9.89 9.87 13.90
C VAL A 270 10.15 11.27 14.48
N ILE A 271 9.35 11.73 15.45
CA ILE A 271 9.55 13.02 16.14
C ILE A 271 10.92 13.02 16.84
N ALA A 272 11.23 11.96 17.57
CA ALA A 272 12.55 11.83 18.22
C ALA A 272 13.71 11.74 17.21
N ALA A 273 13.47 11.11 16.04
CA ALA A 273 14.45 11.09 14.96
C ALA A 273 14.72 12.48 14.41
N LEU A 274 13.69 13.28 14.16
CA LEU A 274 13.83 14.67 13.70
C LEU A 274 14.75 15.49 14.62
N ASP A 275 14.63 15.30 15.94
CA ASP A 275 15.50 15.97 16.92
C ASP A 275 16.97 15.56 16.78
N ARG A 276 17.22 14.27 16.50
CA ARG A 276 18.58 13.73 16.36
C ARG A 276 19.26 14.12 15.05
N VAL A 277 18.47 14.30 13.98
CA VAL A 277 19.02 14.50 12.62
C VAL A 277 18.85 15.92 12.10
N LYS A 278 18.35 16.86 12.91
CA LYS A 278 18.03 18.24 12.49
C LYS A 278 19.18 18.99 11.81
N ASP A 279 20.41 18.65 12.17
CA ASP A 279 21.63 19.29 11.67
C ASP A 279 22.30 18.51 10.53
N LYS A 280 21.62 17.51 9.97
CA LYS A 280 22.12 16.64 8.90
C LYS A 280 21.08 16.54 7.78
N PRO A 281 21.51 16.34 6.53
CA PRO A 281 20.60 15.89 5.48
C PRO A 281 20.03 14.52 5.85
N PHE A 282 18.71 14.38 5.76
CA PHE A 282 18.03 13.15 6.17
C PHE A 282 16.95 12.68 5.20
N SER A 283 16.72 11.37 5.23
CA SER A 283 15.54 10.69 4.69
C SER A 283 14.89 9.90 5.82
N LEU A 284 13.74 10.35 6.28
CA LEU A 284 12.94 9.65 7.28
C LEU A 284 11.69 9.09 6.67
N THR A 285 11.44 7.79 6.84
CA THR A 285 10.20 7.13 6.45
C THR A 285 9.34 6.82 7.66
N CYS A 286 8.11 7.33 7.65
CA CYS A 286 7.06 7.09 8.63
C CYS A 286 5.98 6.19 8.01
N SER A 287 5.99 4.88 8.30
CA SER A 287 5.09 3.91 7.69
C SER A 287 4.08 3.37 8.71
N PHE A 288 2.88 3.93 8.69
CA PHE A 288 1.79 3.52 9.56
C PHE A 288 1.17 2.18 9.11
N GLY A 289 0.74 1.37 10.08
CA GLY A 289 -0.05 0.16 9.83
C GLY A 289 -1.51 0.44 9.52
N PRO A 290 -2.19 1.36 10.27
CA PRO A 290 -3.54 1.80 9.94
C PRO A 290 -3.61 2.53 8.59
N PRO A 291 -4.80 2.49 7.95
CA PRO A 291 -6.06 1.87 8.35
C PRO A 291 -6.23 0.39 7.95
N HIS A 292 -5.13 -0.38 7.79
CA HIS A 292 -5.20 -1.84 7.55
C HIS A 292 -5.93 -2.56 8.70
N PRO A 293 -6.88 -3.46 8.42
CA PRO A 293 -7.56 -4.24 9.46
C PRO A 293 -6.59 -5.04 10.37
N PRO A 294 -6.99 -5.30 11.61
CA PRO A 294 -8.30 -5.04 12.21
C PRO A 294 -8.54 -3.56 12.47
N MET A 295 -9.80 -3.13 12.30
CA MET A 295 -10.17 -1.73 12.47
C MET A 295 -10.44 -1.44 13.95
N VAL A 296 -9.40 -1.52 14.78
CA VAL A 296 -9.46 -1.30 16.23
C VAL A 296 -8.67 -0.05 16.60
N LEU A 297 -9.30 0.83 17.37
CA LEU A 297 -8.79 2.16 17.63
C LEU A 297 -9.28 2.67 19.00
N PRO A 298 -8.52 3.56 19.67
CA PRO A 298 -8.92 4.09 20.96
C PRO A 298 -9.95 5.21 20.83
N LYS A 299 -10.63 5.54 21.92
CA LYS A 299 -11.31 6.83 22.03
C LYS A 299 -10.27 7.95 22.05
N PRO A 300 -10.53 9.15 21.44
CA PRO A 300 -11.82 9.57 20.89
C PRO A 300 -12.08 9.12 19.44
N PHE A 301 -11.13 8.49 18.77
CA PHE A 301 -11.26 8.11 17.35
C PHE A 301 -12.33 7.04 17.13
N TYR A 302 -12.48 6.09 18.07
CA TYR A 302 -13.57 5.13 18.04
C TYR A 302 -14.90 5.84 18.29
N GLY A 303 -15.84 5.66 17.37
CA GLY A 303 -17.14 6.32 17.39
C GLY A 303 -17.15 7.80 16.99
N MET A 304 -16.02 8.34 16.51
CA MET A 304 -15.92 9.72 16.01
C MET A 304 -16.82 9.96 14.81
N TYR A 305 -17.01 8.96 13.97
CA TYR A 305 -17.87 8.99 12.78
C TYR A 305 -18.98 7.95 12.93
N PRO A 306 -20.17 8.32 13.43
CA PRO A 306 -21.25 7.36 13.65
C PRO A 306 -21.67 6.68 12.34
N ALA A 307 -21.85 5.35 12.37
CA ALA A 307 -22.20 4.58 11.18
C ALA A 307 -23.50 5.05 10.50
N LYS A 308 -24.44 5.62 11.28
CA LYS A 308 -25.70 6.19 10.77
C LYS A 308 -25.50 7.41 9.87
N ASP A 309 -24.37 8.13 10.01
CA ASP A 309 -24.04 9.34 9.25
C ASP A 309 -23.18 9.02 8.02
N ILE A 310 -22.93 7.74 7.75
CA ILE A 310 -22.13 7.25 6.62
C ILE A 310 -23.05 6.60 5.59
N GLU A 311 -22.92 6.99 4.36
CA GLU A 311 -23.62 6.35 3.25
C GLU A 311 -22.97 5.00 2.92
N ALA A 312 -23.82 4.00 2.62
CA ALA A 312 -23.31 2.74 2.07
C ALA A 312 -22.78 2.99 0.64
N PRO A 313 -21.78 2.22 0.18
CA PRO A 313 -21.28 2.36 -1.19
C PRO A 313 -22.41 2.23 -2.22
N ALA A 314 -22.47 3.14 -3.20
CA ALA A 314 -23.47 3.09 -4.26
C ALA A 314 -23.45 1.79 -5.07
N SER A 315 -22.28 1.16 -5.15
CA SER A 315 -22.05 -0.12 -5.84
C SER A 315 -22.25 -1.36 -4.97
N ILE A 316 -22.76 -1.23 -3.73
CA ILE A 316 -22.83 -2.37 -2.78
C ILE A 316 -23.66 -3.54 -3.28
N ASP A 317 -24.74 -3.25 -4.02
CA ASP A 317 -25.66 -4.23 -4.57
C ASP A 317 -25.35 -4.61 -6.04
N ASP A 318 -24.22 -4.13 -6.60
CA ASP A 318 -23.82 -4.48 -7.95
C ASP A 318 -23.68 -6.01 -8.09
N PRO A 319 -24.46 -6.66 -8.98
CA PRO A 319 -24.40 -8.11 -9.17
C PRO A 319 -23.08 -8.59 -9.77
N MET A 320 -22.29 -7.68 -10.33
CA MET A 320 -20.99 -7.94 -10.99
C MET A 320 -21.03 -8.99 -12.11
N THR A 321 -22.17 -9.21 -12.77
CA THR A 321 -22.35 -10.27 -13.78
C THR A 321 -21.52 -10.06 -15.04
N ASN A 322 -21.19 -8.81 -15.36
CA ASN A 322 -20.29 -8.42 -16.45
C ASN A 322 -18.95 -7.84 -15.93
N SER A 323 -18.53 -8.24 -14.73
CA SER A 323 -17.25 -7.79 -14.13
C SER A 323 -16.17 -8.85 -14.30
N PRO A 324 -14.91 -8.44 -14.51
CA PRO A 324 -13.77 -9.36 -14.45
C PRO A 324 -13.61 -10.03 -13.08
N TYR A 325 -14.27 -9.52 -12.04
CA TYR A 325 -14.23 -10.02 -10.67
C TYR A 325 -15.50 -10.78 -10.25
N ALA A 326 -16.38 -11.15 -11.19
CA ALA A 326 -17.62 -11.89 -10.91
C ALA A 326 -17.39 -13.14 -10.04
N ALA A 327 -16.35 -13.92 -10.32
CA ALA A 327 -16.01 -15.11 -9.55
C ALA A 327 -15.60 -14.80 -8.10
N ARG A 328 -14.98 -13.65 -7.84
CA ARG A 328 -14.65 -13.19 -6.49
C ARG A 328 -15.88 -12.71 -5.74
N ALA A 329 -16.74 -11.96 -6.40
CA ALA A 329 -17.98 -11.46 -5.82
C ALA A 329 -18.95 -12.60 -5.43
N ALA A 330 -18.89 -13.73 -6.12
CA ALA A 330 -19.69 -14.92 -5.83
C ALA A 330 -19.20 -15.74 -4.61
N GLN A 331 -18.01 -15.44 -4.05
CA GLN A 331 -17.50 -16.16 -2.90
C GLN A 331 -18.38 -15.92 -1.66
N ALA A 332 -18.64 -16.99 -0.92
CA ALA A 332 -19.55 -16.95 0.25
C ALA A 332 -19.11 -15.92 1.32
N GLU A 333 -17.81 -15.70 1.44
CA GLU A 333 -17.26 -14.72 2.37
C GLU A 333 -17.57 -13.26 2.00
N MET A 334 -17.88 -12.98 0.71
CA MET A 334 -18.24 -11.65 0.23
C MET A 334 -19.69 -11.29 0.59
N LYS A 335 -20.57 -12.25 0.87
CA LYS A 335 -22.00 -12.00 1.13
C LYS A 335 -22.25 -10.99 2.25
N ARG A 336 -21.43 -11.01 3.32
CA ARG A 336 -21.58 -10.09 4.45
C ARG A 336 -21.28 -8.63 4.09
N TYR A 337 -20.44 -8.40 3.07
CA TYR A 337 -20.04 -7.05 2.64
C TYR A 337 -21.07 -6.39 1.71
N ARG A 338 -22.08 -7.14 1.29
CA ARG A 338 -23.30 -6.64 0.65
C ARG A 338 -24.34 -6.13 1.66
N ASN A 339 -24.08 -6.28 2.96
CA ASN A 339 -24.92 -5.71 3.99
C ASN A 339 -24.53 -4.25 4.24
N ALA A 340 -25.45 -3.33 3.97
CA ALA A 340 -25.21 -1.88 4.08
C ALA A 340 -24.82 -1.45 5.51
N ASP A 341 -25.44 -2.01 6.54
CA ASP A 341 -25.13 -1.66 7.95
C ASP A 341 -23.75 -2.15 8.34
N HIS A 342 -23.36 -3.34 7.87
CA HIS A 342 -22.00 -3.84 8.07
C HIS A 342 -20.97 -2.97 7.36
N ALA A 343 -21.23 -2.54 6.12
CA ALA A 343 -20.36 -1.64 5.37
C ALA A 343 -20.20 -0.28 6.06
N ARG A 344 -21.32 0.32 6.53
CA ARG A 344 -21.31 1.58 7.28
C ARG A 344 -20.49 1.46 8.57
N GLN A 345 -20.66 0.36 9.32
CA GLN A 345 -19.93 0.13 10.56
C GLN A 345 -18.42 -0.07 10.30
N MET A 346 -18.05 -0.79 9.25
CA MET A 346 -16.65 -0.91 8.84
C MET A 346 -16.07 0.45 8.48
N THR A 347 -16.77 1.24 7.67
CA THR A 347 -16.33 2.56 7.23
C THR A 347 -16.20 3.53 8.39
N SER A 348 -17.11 3.48 9.38
CA SER A 348 -17.04 4.24 10.62
C SER A 348 -15.70 4.05 11.35
N ASN A 349 -15.32 2.80 11.55
CA ASN A 349 -14.06 2.48 12.23
C ASN A 349 -12.83 2.80 11.35
N TYR A 350 -12.94 2.56 10.05
CA TYR A 350 -11.90 2.90 9.09
C TYR A 350 -11.61 4.40 9.06
N TYR A 351 -12.65 5.24 9.06
CA TYR A 351 -12.51 6.70 9.14
C TYR A 351 -11.89 7.14 10.45
N GLY A 352 -12.27 6.51 11.56
CA GLY A 352 -11.62 6.76 12.85
C GLY A 352 -10.12 6.45 12.84
N MET A 353 -9.70 5.35 12.17
CA MET A 353 -8.27 5.02 12.02
C MET A 353 -7.53 6.03 11.14
N VAL A 354 -8.16 6.51 10.06
CA VAL A 354 -7.58 7.57 9.22
C VAL A 354 -7.45 8.87 10.02
N ALA A 355 -8.44 9.23 10.83
CA ALA A 355 -8.36 10.41 11.69
C ALA A 355 -7.26 10.29 12.77
N GLU A 356 -7.04 9.10 13.31
CA GLU A 356 -5.90 8.85 14.21
C GLU A 356 -4.56 9.06 13.48
N VAL A 357 -4.43 8.54 12.27
CA VAL A 357 -3.22 8.77 11.45
C VAL A 357 -3.05 10.25 11.16
N ASP A 358 -4.10 10.95 10.71
CA ASP A 358 -4.05 12.39 10.44
C ASP A 358 -3.59 13.20 11.65
N TYR A 359 -4.12 12.89 12.84
CA TYR A 359 -3.71 13.54 14.09
C TYR A 359 -2.21 13.38 14.35
N TRP A 360 -1.67 12.16 14.20
CA TRP A 360 -0.25 11.90 14.45
C TRP A 360 0.66 12.46 13.34
N VAL A 361 0.21 12.46 12.09
CA VAL A 361 0.88 13.20 11.00
C VAL A 361 0.98 14.68 11.36
N GLY A 362 -0.09 15.28 11.88
CA GLY A 362 -0.08 16.66 12.37
C GLY A 362 1.01 16.92 13.42
N LYS A 363 1.21 15.99 14.36
CA LYS A 363 2.28 16.11 15.38
C LYS A 363 3.68 16.05 14.77
N VAL A 364 3.90 15.15 13.80
CA VAL A 364 5.18 15.04 13.08
C VAL A 364 5.46 16.33 12.28
N LEU A 365 4.47 16.84 11.54
CA LEU A 365 4.61 18.08 10.77
C LEU A 365 4.84 19.30 11.67
N ALA A 366 4.17 19.36 12.82
CA ALA A 366 4.37 20.43 13.80
C ALA A 366 5.81 20.41 14.33
N ARG A 367 6.38 19.23 14.62
CA ARG A 367 7.77 19.12 15.06
C ARG A 367 8.74 19.53 13.96
N LEU A 368 8.53 19.08 12.72
CA LEU A 368 9.33 19.48 11.57
C LEU A 368 9.37 21.02 11.43
N LYS A 369 8.22 21.67 11.58
CA LYS A 369 8.09 23.13 11.55
C LYS A 369 8.78 23.81 12.74
N ALA A 370 8.60 23.30 13.95
CA ALA A 370 9.23 23.83 15.16
C ALA A 370 10.77 23.78 15.12
N LEU A 371 11.33 22.85 14.36
CA LEU A 371 12.77 22.76 14.12
C LEU A 371 13.25 23.63 12.94
N GLY A 372 12.37 24.38 12.26
CA GLY A 372 12.70 25.20 11.10
C GLY A 372 13.07 24.40 9.85
N LEU A 373 12.73 23.09 9.82
CA LEU A 373 13.09 22.16 8.73
C LEU A 373 12.05 22.10 7.62
N ASP A 374 10.86 22.64 7.84
CA ASP A 374 9.70 22.51 6.97
C ASP A 374 9.90 23.12 5.57
N LYS A 375 10.71 24.18 5.45
CA LYS A 375 11.01 24.85 4.18
C LYS A 375 12.00 24.08 3.29
N ARG A 376 12.80 23.22 3.88
CA ARG A 376 13.81 22.41 3.17
C ARG A 376 13.57 20.91 3.25
N THR A 377 12.33 20.50 3.51
CA THR A 377 11.95 19.09 3.56
C THR A 377 10.85 18.82 2.54
N LEU A 378 11.15 17.93 1.58
CA LEU A 378 10.13 17.33 0.73
C LEU A 378 9.32 16.37 1.57
N VAL A 379 8.04 16.68 1.78
CA VAL A 379 7.09 15.79 2.45
C VAL A 379 6.26 15.11 1.38
N ILE A 380 6.25 13.77 1.38
CA ILE A 380 5.40 12.95 0.52
C ILE A 380 4.50 12.12 1.42
N PHE A 381 3.19 12.13 1.14
CA PHE A 381 2.21 11.25 1.77
C PHE A 381 1.54 10.37 0.72
N THR A 382 1.46 9.06 0.98
CA THR A 382 0.74 8.10 0.13
C THR A 382 0.24 6.90 0.96
N SER A 383 -0.48 5.97 0.31
CA SER A 383 -0.80 4.63 0.84
C SER A 383 -0.26 3.57 -0.11
N ASP A 384 0.08 2.39 0.38
CA ASP A 384 0.55 1.30 -0.49
C ASP A 384 -0.54 0.74 -1.42
N HIS A 385 -1.80 0.74 -1.00
CA HIS A 385 -2.99 0.40 -1.78
C HIS A 385 -4.25 0.88 -1.04
N GLY A 386 -5.42 0.76 -1.69
CA GLY A 386 -6.70 1.08 -1.10
C GLY A 386 -7.40 -0.12 -0.42
N GLU A 387 -8.72 0.03 -0.22
CA GLU A 387 -9.65 -0.91 0.41
C GLU A 387 -11.01 -0.81 -0.27
N MET A 388 -11.67 -1.94 -0.53
CA MET A 388 -12.99 -1.94 -1.18
C MET A 388 -14.13 -1.46 -0.28
N LEU A 389 -14.06 -1.64 1.04
CA LEU A 389 -15.05 -1.18 2.03
C LEU A 389 -16.52 -1.44 1.69
N GLY A 390 -16.82 -2.47 0.93
CA GLY A 390 -18.17 -2.80 0.47
C GLY A 390 -18.48 -2.37 -0.95
N ASP A 391 -17.62 -1.61 -1.63
CA ASP A 391 -17.77 -1.35 -3.07
C ASP A 391 -17.92 -2.68 -3.82
N HIS A 392 -18.96 -2.78 -4.66
CA HIS A 392 -19.34 -4.00 -5.39
C HIS A 392 -19.59 -5.23 -4.47
N GLY A 393 -19.92 -5.00 -3.20
CA GLY A 393 -20.01 -6.06 -2.20
C GLY A 393 -18.69 -6.75 -1.91
N LEU A 394 -17.57 -6.10 -2.21
CA LEU A 394 -16.22 -6.60 -1.97
C LEU A 394 -15.60 -5.94 -0.73
N HIS A 395 -14.58 -6.60 -0.21
CA HIS A 395 -13.73 -6.03 0.84
C HIS A 395 -12.26 -6.28 0.53
N SER A 396 -11.39 -5.58 1.28
CA SER A 396 -9.94 -5.69 1.14
C SER A 396 -9.45 -5.17 -0.23
N LYS A 397 -8.36 -5.67 -0.72
CA LYS A 397 -7.60 -5.27 -1.90
C LYS A 397 -7.46 -6.43 -2.89
N MET A 398 -6.46 -6.40 -3.76
CA MET A 398 -6.17 -7.45 -4.76
C MET A 398 -7.13 -7.44 -5.96
N VAL A 399 -7.76 -6.32 -6.21
CA VAL A 399 -8.53 -6.02 -7.42
C VAL A 399 -8.02 -4.72 -8.03
N LEU A 400 -8.25 -4.52 -9.31
CA LEU A 400 -7.78 -3.34 -10.04
C LEU A 400 -8.89 -2.27 -10.20
N LEU A 401 -9.91 -2.34 -9.32
CA LEU A 401 -10.98 -1.35 -9.20
C LEU A 401 -10.50 -0.13 -8.38
N GLU A 402 -11.20 1.00 -8.53
CA GLU A 402 -10.81 2.27 -7.90
C GLU A 402 -10.59 2.14 -6.38
N GLY A 403 -11.52 1.54 -5.64
CA GLY A 403 -11.40 1.39 -4.19
C GLY A 403 -10.10 0.72 -3.74
N SER A 404 -9.57 -0.20 -4.55
CA SER A 404 -8.36 -0.97 -4.21
C SER A 404 -7.07 -0.41 -4.81
N ALA A 405 -7.12 0.12 -6.05
CA ALA A 405 -5.92 0.52 -6.79
C ALA A 405 -5.61 2.01 -6.69
N HIS A 406 -6.62 2.86 -6.53
CA HIS A 406 -6.47 4.30 -6.41
C HIS A 406 -6.09 4.67 -4.97
N VAL A 407 -5.04 5.48 -4.82
CA VAL A 407 -4.42 5.83 -3.52
C VAL A 407 -4.26 7.34 -3.36
N PRO A 408 -4.23 7.86 -2.14
CA PRO A 408 -3.86 9.25 -1.92
C PRO A 408 -2.39 9.48 -2.30
N LEU A 409 -2.10 10.64 -2.90
CA LEU A 409 -0.74 11.13 -3.08
C LEU A 409 -0.71 12.63 -2.91
N LEU A 410 0.08 13.08 -1.94
CA LEU A 410 0.29 14.48 -1.59
C LEU A 410 1.79 14.76 -1.57
N MET A 411 2.20 15.92 -2.05
CA MET A 411 3.60 16.36 -2.03
C MET A 411 3.69 17.81 -1.61
N ARG A 412 4.61 18.14 -0.70
CA ARG A 412 4.85 19.52 -0.24
C ARG A 412 6.33 19.79 -0.14
N LEU A 413 6.77 20.88 -0.77
CA LEU A 413 8.10 21.47 -0.62
C LEU A 413 7.97 22.98 -0.83
N PRO A 414 7.88 23.78 0.25
CA PRO A 414 7.64 25.21 0.16
C PRO A 414 8.69 25.94 -0.69
N GLY A 415 8.23 26.86 -1.55
CA GLY A 415 9.10 27.59 -2.48
C GLY A 415 9.53 26.82 -3.74
N VAL A 416 9.17 25.52 -3.83
CA VAL A 416 9.47 24.67 -4.99
C VAL A 416 8.21 24.05 -5.59
N ILE A 417 7.24 23.70 -4.77
CA ILE A 417 5.91 23.22 -5.14
C ILE A 417 4.91 24.27 -4.69
N ASP A 418 4.15 24.80 -5.64
CA ASP A 418 3.13 25.82 -5.38
C ASP A 418 1.94 25.19 -4.61
N GLY A 419 1.47 25.93 -3.60
CA GLY A 419 0.31 25.52 -2.82
C GLY A 419 -0.95 25.45 -3.68
N GLY A 420 -1.83 24.48 -3.39
CA GLY A 420 -3.09 24.26 -4.09
C GLY A 420 -2.95 23.62 -5.47
N THR A 421 -1.74 23.21 -5.87
CA THR A 421 -1.53 22.52 -7.15
C THR A 421 -2.34 21.22 -7.21
N VAL A 422 -3.10 21.03 -8.31
CA VAL A 422 -3.85 19.81 -8.59
C VAL A 422 -3.28 19.15 -9.85
N VAL A 423 -2.71 17.96 -9.67
CA VAL A 423 -2.23 17.14 -10.78
C VAL A 423 -3.31 16.15 -11.18
N ALA A 424 -3.96 16.40 -12.32
CA ALA A 424 -5.02 15.55 -12.85
C ALA A 424 -4.52 14.40 -13.74
N ALA A 425 -3.25 14.45 -14.16
CA ALA A 425 -2.63 13.38 -14.94
C ALA A 425 -2.53 12.07 -14.14
N PRO A 426 -2.80 10.91 -14.74
CA PRO A 426 -2.60 9.62 -14.08
C PRO A 426 -1.12 9.39 -13.77
N VAL A 427 -0.83 9.03 -12.52
CA VAL A 427 0.51 8.70 -12.01
C VAL A 427 0.46 7.43 -11.21
N ALA A 428 1.60 6.80 -10.97
CA ALA A 428 1.64 5.59 -10.16
C ALA A 428 2.86 5.55 -9.24
N HIS A 429 2.85 4.66 -8.26
CA HIS A 429 3.93 4.50 -7.30
C HIS A 429 5.32 4.33 -7.91
N VAL A 430 5.40 3.70 -9.08
CA VAL A 430 6.66 3.51 -9.82
C VAL A 430 7.37 4.83 -10.13
N ASP A 431 6.62 5.94 -10.16
CA ASP A 431 7.15 7.28 -10.44
C ASP A 431 7.82 7.93 -9.22
N LEU A 432 7.55 7.44 -8.00
CA LEU A 432 8.01 8.06 -6.76
C LEU A 432 9.54 8.00 -6.60
N PHE A 433 10.16 6.89 -6.98
CA PHE A 433 11.62 6.75 -6.91
C PHE A 433 12.34 7.84 -7.74
N ALA A 434 11.99 7.96 -9.02
CA ALA A 434 12.58 8.98 -9.88
C ALA A 434 12.25 10.40 -9.39
N THR A 435 11.04 10.61 -8.86
CA THR A 435 10.60 11.90 -8.30
C THR A 435 11.43 12.30 -7.10
N ILE A 436 11.64 11.40 -6.15
CA ILE A 436 12.47 11.63 -4.96
C ILE A 436 13.90 12.02 -5.37
N LEU A 437 14.52 11.21 -6.25
CA LEU A 437 15.88 11.48 -6.70
C LEU A 437 16.00 12.85 -7.41
N ASP A 438 15.03 13.21 -8.26
CA ASP A 438 15.02 14.50 -8.95
C ASP A 438 14.89 15.69 -7.99
N TYR A 439 13.93 15.64 -7.04
CA TYR A 439 13.77 16.73 -6.07
C TYR A 439 14.99 16.89 -5.16
N LEU A 440 15.63 15.80 -4.77
CA LEU A 440 16.81 15.81 -3.91
C LEU A 440 18.12 16.00 -4.70
N LYS A 441 18.06 16.20 -6.02
CA LYS A 441 19.20 16.38 -6.91
C LYS A 441 20.19 15.21 -6.86
N MET A 442 19.69 13.98 -6.72
CA MET A 442 20.50 12.77 -6.70
C MET A 442 20.82 12.31 -8.12
N PRO A 443 21.91 11.54 -8.32
CA PRO A 443 22.19 10.89 -9.58
C PRO A 443 21.00 10.07 -10.08
N ALA A 444 20.74 10.09 -11.39
CA ALA A 444 19.68 9.29 -11.99
C ALA A 444 20.03 7.80 -11.91
N HIS A 445 19.08 7.00 -11.50
CA HIS A 445 19.18 5.54 -11.49
C HIS A 445 18.14 4.94 -12.43
N ALA A 446 18.48 3.79 -13.01
CA ALA A 446 17.59 3.07 -13.89
C ALA A 446 16.32 2.64 -13.13
N CYS A 447 15.15 3.06 -13.59
CA CYS A 447 13.83 2.72 -13.07
C CYS A 447 12.80 2.66 -14.21
N ASP A 448 11.61 2.13 -13.93
CA ASP A 448 10.54 2.03 -14.94
C ASP A 448 9.64 3.28 -14.92
N GLY A 449 9.66 4.05 -13.83
CA GLY A 449 8.90 5.27 -13.64
C GLY A 449 9.56 6.53 -14.22
N ARG A 450 8.94 7.68 -13.96
CA ARG A 450 9.39 9.01 -14.35
C ARG A 450 9.29 10.00 -13.19
N SER A 451 10.06 11.10 -13.23
CA SER A 451 9.86 12.18 -12.27
C SER A 451 8.53 12.90 -12.52
N LEU A 452 7.80 13.15 -11.42
CA LEU A 452 6.54 13.91 -11.43
C LEU A 452 6.77 15.43 -11.35
N ARG A 453 8.01 15.88 -11.22
CA ARG A 453 8.34 17.30 -10.99
C ARG A 453 7.80 18.22 -12.08
N LYS A 454 7.88 17.79 -13.34
CA LYS A 454 7.34 18.58 -14.47
C LYS A 454 5.81 18.68 -14.43
N LEU A 455 5.12 17.60 -14.07
CA LEU A 455 3.66 17.61 -13.90
C LEU A 455 3.22 18.56 -12.78
N VAL A 456 3.94 18.60 -11.67
CA VAL A 456 3.70 19.53 -10.57
C VAL A 456 3.89 20.99 -11.00
N LYS A 457 4.78 21.26 -11.95
CA LYS A 457 5.00 22.59 -12.54
C LYS A 457 4.02 22.94 -13.69
N GLY A 458 2.98 22.15 -13.89
CA GLY A 458 1.95 22.42 -14.91
C GLY A 458 2.31 21.97 -16.33
N ALA A 459 3.40 21.24 -16.55
CA ALA A 459 3.72 20.65 -17.84
C ALA A 459 2.77 19.48 -18.15
N CYS A 460 1.60 19.80 -18.70
CA CYS A 460 0.51 18.85 -18.92
C CYS A 460 0.79 17.78 -19.99
N CYS A 461 1.82 17.90 -20.81
CA CYS A 461 1.97 17.11 -22.04
C CYS A 461 3.27 16.30 -22.12
N GLU A 462 4.06 16.22 -21.05
CA GLU A 462 5.30 15.44 -21.09
C GLU A 462 5.10 14.03 -20.48
N GLY A 463 5.25 13.03 -21.34
CA GLY A 463 5.18 11.59 -21.01
C GLY A 463 3.79 10.98 -21.21
N PRO A 464 3.61 9.70 -20.83
CA PRO A 464 2.37 8.98 -21.07
C PRO A 464 1.18 9.62 -20.34
N ASP A 465 0.04 9.69 -21.04
CA ASP A 465 -1.25 10.13 -20.51
C ASP A 465 -1.96 9.03 -19.68
N TYR A 466 -1.20 8.01 -19.28
CA TYR A 466 -1.73 6.82 -18.60
C TYR A 466 -0.78 6.31 -17.51
N CYS A 467 -1.33 5.52 -16.62
CA CYS A 467 -0.58 4.67 -15.69
C CYS A 467 -1.05 3.22 -15.76
N VAL A 468 -0.25 2.31 -15.23
CA VAL A 468 -0.50 0.86 -15.27
C VAL A 468 -0.43 0.26 -13.89
N SER A 469 -1.39 -0.61 -13.57
CA SER A 469 -1.33 -1.48 -12.39
C SER A 469 -1.32 -2.95 -12.82
N GLU A 470 -0.60 -3.75 -12.04
CA GLU A 470 -0.42 -5.17 -12.31
C GLU A 470 -0.87 -5.99 -11.09
N TRP A 471 -1.50 -7.12 -11.33
CA TRP A 471 -1.76 -8.12 -10.29
C TRP A 471 -0.88 -9.35 -10.51
N GLY A 472 -0.35 -9.88 -9.42
CA GLY A 472 0.74 -10.88 -9.47
C GLY A 472 0.37 -12.26 -10.01
N GLY A 473 -0.87 -12.65 -10.08
CA GLY A 473 -1.14 -14.01 -10.54
C GLY A 473 -2.59 -14.47 -10.54
N GLY A 474 -2.77 -15.70 -10.98
CA GLY A 474 -4.06 -16.37 -11.08
C GLY A 474 -4.67 -16.33 -12.49
N ASN A 475 -5.85 -16.92 -12.63
CA ASN A 475 -6.61 -16.97 -13.88
C ASN A 475 -7.54 -15.76 -14.05
N GLY A 476 -7.49 -14.79 -13.13
CA GLY A 476 -8.29 -13.57 -13.15
C GLY A 476 -7.66 -12.44 -13.94
N PRO A 477 -8.18 -11.22 -13.80
CA PRO A 477 -7.59 -10.01 -14.36
C PRO A 477 -6.27 -9.71 -13.68
N THR A 478 -5.28 -9.30 -14.48
CA THR A 478 -3.90 -9.09 -13.99
C THR A 478 -3.30 -7.78 -14.43
N MET A 479 -3.96 -7.05 -15.31
CA MET A 479 -3.45 -5.82 -15.90
C MET A 479 -4.54 -4.76 -15.94
N MET A 480 -4.19 -3.53 -15.59
CA MET A 480 -5.02 -2.36 -15.73
C MET A 480 -4.21 -1.24 -16.38
N VAL A 481 -4.80 -0.54 -17.32
CA VAL A 481 -4.31 0.75 -17.81
C VAL A 481 -5.38 1.80 -17.55
N ARG A 482 -4.94 2.97 -17.05
CA ARG A 482 -5.77 4.08 -16.61
C ARG A 482 -5.31 5.38 -17.26
N THR A 483 -6.19 6.02 -18.02
CA THR A 483 -6.05 7.42 -18.49
C THR A 483 -6.89 8.32 -17.59
N ARG A 484 -6.97 9.62 -17.86
CA ARG A 484 -7.79 10.54 -17.07
C ARG A 484 -9.27 10.13 -16.95
N ASN A 485 -9.85 9.59 -18.01
CA ASN A 485 -11.29 9.28 -18.08
C ASN A 485 -11.56 7.77 -18.23
N TRP A 486 -10.63 7.00 -18.76
CA TRP A 486 -10.86 5.61 -19.14
C TRP A 486 -10.04 4.63 -18.32
N LYS A 487 -10.64 3.51 -17.97
CA LYS A 487 -9.96 2.35 -17.38
C LYS A 487 -10.23 1.10 -18.20
N TYR A 488 -9.17 0.39 -18.53
CA TYR A 488 -9.24 -0.93 -19.17
C TYR A 488 -8.56 -1.98 -18.31
N ILE A 489 -9.29 -3.07 -18.04
CA ILE A 489 -8.80 -4.19 -17.23
C ILE A 489 -8.81 -5.45 -18.09
N THR A 490 -7.70 -6.20 -18.08
CA THR A 490 -7.52 -7.43 -18.85
C THR A 490 -6.66 -8.45 -18.12
N SER A 491 -6.47 -9.63 -18.70
CA SER A 491 -5.55 -10.65 -18.22
C SER A 491 -4.38 -10.85 -19.19
N HIS A 492 -3.18 -11.05 -18.66
CA HIS A 492 -2.04 -11.51 -19.47
C HIS A 492 -2.10 -13.02 -19.76
N ASN A 493 -2.97 -13.77 -19.05
CA ASN A 493 -3.16 -15.19 -19.31
C ASN A 493 -4.20 -15.37 -20.42
N PRO A 494 -3.83 -15.87 -21.59
CA PRO A 494 -4.77 -16.06 -22.71
C PRO A 494 -5.86 -17.10 -22.40
N ARG A 495 -5.62 -17.98 -21.43
CA ARG A 495 -6.61 -18.99 -20.98
C ARG A 495 -7.54 -18.46 -19.89
N SER A 496 -7.38 -17.22 -19.45
CA SER A 496 -8.27 -16.63 -18.44
C SER A 496 -9.70 -16.55 -18.96
N ARG A 497 -10.65 -17.03 -18.15
CA ARG A 497 -12.09 -16.93 -18.42
C ARG A 497 -12.70 -15.62 -17.92
N ALA A 498 -11.92 -14.78 -17.23
CA ALA A 498 -12.40 -13.48 -16.82
C ALA A 498 -12.65 -12.61 -18.06
N VAL A 499 -13.77 -11.90 -18.08
CA VAL A 499 -14.06 -10.92 -19.13
C VAL A 499 -13.09 -9.75 -19.02
N ASP A 500 -12.78 -9.09 -20.13
CA ASP A 500 -12.11 -7.79 -20.10
C ASP A 500 -13.13 -6.71 -19.73
N ALA A 501 -12.68 -5.63 -19.14
CA ALA A 501 -13.55 -4.50 -18.81
C ALA A 501 -13.01 -3.19 -19.34
N LEU A 502 -13.94 -2.33 -19.76
CA LEU A 502 -13.72 -0.94 -20.10
C LEU A 502 -14.72 -0.09 -19.34
N TYR A 503 -14.24 0.88 -18.58
CA TYR A 503 -15.07 1.83 -17.84
C TYR A 503 -14.76 3.27 -18.28
N ASP A 504 -15.81 4.06 -18.48
CA ASP A 504 -15.74 5.51 -18.59
C ASP A 504 -15.95 6.12 -17.20
N LEU A 505 -14.87 6.48 -16.53
CA LEU A 505 -14.92 6.95 -15.14
C LEU A 505 -15.43 8.40 -15.01
N GLN A 506 -15.67 9.09 -16.11
CA GLN A 506 -16.32 10.38 -16.08
C GLN A 506 -17.83 10.23 -15.88
N SER A 507 -18.45 9.27 -16.56
CA SER A 507 -19.88 8.98 -16.47
C SER A 507 -20.21 7.88 -15.46
N ASP A 508 -19.26 6.98 -15.17
CA ASP A 508 -19.41 5.84 -14.27
C ASP A 508 -18.21 5.75 -13.28
N PRO A 509 -18.12 6.69 -12.33
CA PRO A 509 -17.01 6.71 -11.35
C PRO A 509 -17.00 5.50 -10.41
N HIS A 510 -18.09 4.76 -10.33
CA HIS A 510 -18.23 3.57 -9.49
C HIS A 510 -17.98 2.25 -10.25
N GLU A 511 -17.59 2.30 -11.53
CA GLU A 511 -17.24 1.10 -12.33
C GLU A 511 -18.36 0.03 -12.41
N MET A 512 -19.62 0.46 -12.44
CA MET A 512 -20.78 -0.43 -12.44
C MET A 512 -21.15 -0.91 -13.85
N ASN A 513 -20.78 -0.15 -14.88
CA ASN A 513 -21.15 -0.44 -16.27
C ASN A 513 -19.93 -0.80 -17.12
N ASN A 514 -19.58 -2.08 -17.20
CA ASN A 514 -18.57 -2.54 -18.14
C ASN A 514 -19.07 -2.42 -19.58
N LEU A 515 -18.47 -1.53 -20.36
CA LEU A 515 -18.83 -1.19 -21.73
C LEU A 515 -18.46 -2.29 -22.75
N ILE A 516 -17.69 -3.31 -22.32
CA ILE A 516 -17.31 -4.48 -23.15
C ILE A 516 -17.67 -5.79 -22.42
N GLY A 517 -16.95 -6.87 -22.67
CA GLY A 517 -17.23 -8.17 -22.05
C GLY A 517 -18.55 -8.75 -22.52
N LYS A 518 -19.55 -8.84 -21.65
CA LYS A 518 -20.91 -9.32 -21.95
C LYS A 518 -21.89 -8.21 -22.34
N ASN A 519 -21.42 -6.97 -22.51
CA ASN A 519 -22.29 -5.86 -22.88
C ASN A 519 -22.87 -6.07 -24.30
N PRO A 520 -24.20 -5.96 -24.51
CA PRO A 520 -24.81 -6.13 -25.82
C PRO A 520 -24.36 -5.08 -26.84
N HIS A 521 -24.00 -3.87 -26.39
CA HIS A 521 -23.52 -2.77 -27.20
C HIS A 521 -21.98 -2.67 -27.25
N LYS A 522 -21.26 -3.74 -26.92
CA LYS A 522 -19.80 -3.73 -26.88
C LYS A 522 -19.14 -3.30 -28.19
N ALA A 523 -19.79 -3.50 -29.33
CA ALA A 523 -19.27 -3.12 -30.64
C ALA A 523 -18.91 -1.64 -30.70
N ASP A 524 -19.71 -0.77 -30.06
CA ASP A 524 -19.53 0.69 -30.04
C ASP A 524 -18.29 1.11 -29.27
N HIS A 525 -17.82 0.27 -28.36
CA HIS A 525 -16.73 0.55 -27.44
C HIS A 525 -15.40 -0.17 -27.77
N VAL A 526 -15.39 -1.08 -28.74
CA VAL A 526 -14.20 -1.86 -29.13
C VAL A 526 -13.06 -0.95 -29.58
N LYS A 527 -13.34 0.14 -30.30
CA LYS A 527 -12.32 1.11 -30.74
C LYS A 527 -11.60 1.70 -29.53
N GLN A 528 -12.34 2.17 -28.53
CA GLN A 528 -11.77 2.72 -27.31
C GLN A 528 -11.00 1.68 -26.51
N ALA A 529 -11.51 0.47 -26.36
CA ALA A 529 -10.80 -0.61 -25.69
C ALA A 529 -9.48 -0.98 -26.38
N ARG A 530 -9.44 -0.97 -27.71
CA ARG A 530 -8.19 -1.17 -28.49
C ARG A 530 -7.17 -0.06 -28.25
N GLN A 531 -7.60 1.19 -28.16
CA GLN A 531 -6.72 2.31 -27.84
C GLN A 531 -6.11 2.17 -26.45
N MET A 532 -6.93 1.80 -25.46
CA MET A 532 -6.45 1.54 -24.10
C MET A 532 -5.47 0.35 -24.07
N LYS A 533 -5.80 -0.73 -24.76
CA LYS A 533 -4.91 -1.89 -24.87
C LYS A 533 -3.58 -1.52 -25.55
N ALA A 534 -3.58 -0.64 -26.55
CA ALA A 534 -2.35 -0.17 -27.20
C ALA A 534 -1.41 0.53 -26.21
N ARG A 535 -1.93 1.39 -25.32
CA ARG A 535 -1.16 2.02 -24.24
C ARG A 535 -0.54 0.97 -23.28
N LEU A 536 -1.33 -0.05 -22.94
CA LEU A 536 -0.82 -1.15 -22.12
C LEU A 536 0.30 -1.93 -22.81
N VAL A 537 0.16 -2.20 -24.11
CA VAL A 537 1.19 -2.87 -24.92
C VAL A 537 2.46 -2.01 -25.01
N GLU A 538 2.32 -0.70 -25.18
CA GLU A 538 3.44 0.27 -25.14
C GLU A 538 4.21 0.18 -23.81
N TRP A 539 3.49 0.26 -22.68
CA TRP A 539 4.08 0.13 -21.35
C TRP A 539 4.84 -1.20 -21.16
N LEU A 540 4.20 -2.32 -21.53
CA LEU A 540 4.79 -3.65 -21.40
C LEU A 540 6.01 -3.84 -22.30
N THR A 541 6.04 -3.16 -23.45
CA THR A 541 7.21 -3.14 -24.36
C THR A 541 8.34 -2.34 -23.74
N LYS A 542 8.05 -1.12 -23.26
CA LYS A 542 9.02 -0.23 -22.59
C LYS A 542 9.67 -0.92 -21.38
N THR A 543 8.87 -1.56 -20.54
CA THR A 543 9.33 -2.24 -19.32
C THR A 543 9.85 -3.67 -19.56
N ARG A 544 9.91 -4.12 -20.82
CA ARG A 544 10.34 -5.49 -21.19
C ARG A 544 9.60 -6.57 -20.41
N SER A 545 8.31 -6.34 -20.15
CA SER A 545 7.50 -7.22 -19.31
C SER A 545 7.29 -8.59 -19.96
N PRO A 546 7.46 -9.70 -19.23
CA PRO A 546 7.16 -11.05 -19.72
C PRO A 546 5.66 -11.26 -20.03
N ARG A 547 4.80 -10.32 -19.62
CA ARG A 547 3.34 -10.36 -19.84
C ARG A 547 2.91 -9.87 -21.21
N LEU A 548 3.82 -9.26 -21.98
CA LEU A 548 3.55 -8.62 -23.28
C LEU A 548 2.86 -9.56 -24.28
N ALA A 549 3.41 -10.76 -24.46
CA ALA A 549 2.87 -11.73 -25.42
C ALA A 549 1.44 -12.15 -25.09
N GLY A 550 1.16 -12.39 -23.79
CA GLY A 550 -0.16 -12.76 -23.32
C GLY A 550 -1.20 -11.67 -23.55
N VAL A 551 -0.85 -10.40 -23.26
CA VAL A 551 -1.75 -9.26 -23.50
C VAL A 551 -1.98 -9.04 -24.99
N LYS A 552 -0.94 -9.12 -25.84
CA LYS A 552 -1.08 -8.99 -27.30
C LYS A 552 -2.05 -10.05 -27.88
N GLY A 553 -1.91 -11.30 -27.45
CA GLY A 553 -2.70 -12.42 -27.96
C GLY A 553 -4.15 -12.45 -27.48
N ARG A 554 -4.52 -11.68 -26.47
CA ARG A 554 -5.89 -11.65 -25.96
C ARG A 554 -6.81 -10.84 -26.86
N LYS A 555 -7.96 -11.39 -27.24
CA LYS A 555 -9.00 -10.71 -28.04
C LYS A 555 -9.89 -9.85 -27.11
N ILE A 556 -10.36 -8.71 -27.62
CA ILE A 556 -11.34 -7.83 -26.96
C ILE A 556 -12.75 -8.29 -27.31
#